data_3bdc171017c1bec7067289c5c26e6beb
#
_entry.id   3bdc171017c1bec7067289c5c26e6beb
#
_cell.length_a   1.000
_cell.length_b   1.000
_cell.length_c   1.000
_cell.angle_alpha   90.00
_cell.angle_beta   90.00
_cell.angle_gamma   90.00
#
_symmetry.space_group_name_H-M   'P 1'
#
loop_
_entity.id
_entity.type
_entity.pdbx_description
1 polymer ?
#
loop_
_entity_poly.entity_id
_entity_poly.type
_entity_poly.pdbx_seq_one_letter_code
_entity_poly.pdbx_strand_id
1 'polypeptide(L)'
;MHLSELAIYPVKSCAQIRQDAIRIDRFGPHRDRRWMVVDNKDMFLTQRKLGRMCLIQPELMESGVLLHAPGMPDLMITRPTSGVSRTVRVWQDHCQALDAGDAAAAWLSEFLTTDCRLVYFPEQMRRAVDPDYARPGDVTAFSDGFPFLLISQASLDDLNRRLVTPIPMARFRPNLVVTGCE
;
A
#
# COMPACT_ATOMS: atom_id res chain seq x y z
N MET A 1 -6.15 -1.22 -27.24
CA MET A 1 -5.97 -1.33 -25.79
C MET A 1 -4.47 -1.34 -25.46
N HIS A 2 -4.02 -0.52 -24.50
CA HIS A 2 -2.64 -0.48 -24.02
C HIS A 2 -2.60 -0.09 -22.54
N LEU A 3 -1.49 -0.41 -21.85
CA LEU A 3 -1.23 0.10 -20.51
C LEU A 3 -0.86 1.58 -20.60
N SER A 4 -1.59 2.43 -19.92
CA SER A 4 -1.39 3.89 -19.92
C SER A 4 -0.76 4.41 -18.64
N GLU A 5 -0.89 3.68 -17.51
CA GLU A 5 -0.25 4.04 -16.26
C GLU A 5 0.12 2.77 -15.48
N LEU A 6 1.30 2.80 -14.87
CA LEU A 6 1.79 1.80 -13.93
C LEU A 6 2.11 2.48 -12.60
N ALA A 7 1.66 1.91 -11.49
CA ALA A 7 1.94 2.45 -10.18
C ALA A 7 2.12 1.37 -9.11
N ILE A 8 2.94 1.66 -8.12
CA ILE A 8 3.07 0.88 -6.89
C ILE A 8 2.77 1.77 -5.68
N TYR A 9 2.40 1.13 -4.59
CA TYR A 9 2.04 1.76 -3.32
C TYR A 9 2.85 1.10 -2.20
N PRO A 10 4.09 1.48 -1.96
CA PRO A 10 4.96 0.77 -1.00
C PRO A 10 4.33 0.67 0.39
N VAL A 11 3.65 1.73 0.83
CA VAL A 11 2.91 1.77 2.10
C VAL A 11 1.40 1.73 1.83
N LYS A 12 0.70 0.78 2.45
CA LYS A 12 -0.75 0.67 2.34
C LYS A 12 -1.43 1.99 2.72
N SER A 13 -2.35 2.47 1.87
CA SER A 13 -3.09 3.73 2.04
C SER A 13 -2.29 5.04 1.90
N CYS A 14 -0.98 5.00 1.63
CA CYS A 14 -0.18 6.18 1.32
C CYS A 14 -0.14 6.47 -0.19
N ALA A 15 0.56 7.51 -0.62
CA ALA A 15 0.63 7.93 -2.02
C ALA A 15 1.27 6.86 -2.93
N GLN A 16 1.00 6.97 -4.21
CA GLN A 16 1.57 6.10 -5.25
C GLN A 16 2.97 6.56 -5.67
N ILE A 17 3.72 5.61 -6.22
CA ILE A 17 4.91 5.89 -7.02
C ILE A 17 4.61 5.42 -8.44
N ARG A 18 4.60 6.34 -9.40
CA ARG A 18 4.47 5.99 -10.82
C ARG A 18 5.73 5.29 -11.31
N GLN A 19 5.56 4.35 -12.23
CA GLN A 19 6.63 3.53 -12.78
C GLN A 19 6.49 3.44 -14.30
N ASP A 20 7.62 3.44 -15.02
CA ASP A 20 7.65 3.13 -16.45
C ASP A 20 7.63 1.62 -16.70
N ALA A 21 8.12 0.85 -15.73
CA ALA A 21 8.08 -0.61 -15.73
C ALA A 21 7.92 -1.16 -14.30
N ILE A 22 7.16 -2.22 -14.14
CA ILE A 22 6.97 -2.90 -12.88
C ILE A 22 7.62 -4.29 -12.94
N ARG A 23 8.58 -4.55 -12.03
CA ARG A 23 9.04 -5.89 -11.75
C ARG A 23 7.97 -6.62 -10.93
N ILE A 24 7.75 -7.90 -11.24
CA ILE A 24 6.79 -8.75 -10.53
C ILE A 24 7.57 -9.75 -9.68
N ASP A 25 7.17 -9.94 -8.46
CA ASP A 25 7.61 -11.00 -7.56
C ASP A 25 6.43 -11.87 -7.11
N ARG A 26 6.65 -12.78 -6.17
CA ARG A 26 5.61 -13.70 -5.69
C ARG A 26 4.42 -13.02 -5.00
N PHE A 27 4.55 -11.75 -4.57
CA PHE A 27 3.48 -10.99 -3.92
C PHE A 27 2.76 -10.04 -4.88
N GLY A 28 3.09 -10.04 -6.16
CA GLY A 28 2.59 -9.13 -7.19
C GLY A 28 3.63 -8.10 -7.61
N PRO A 29 3.26 -6.81 -7.76
CA PRO A 29 4.23 -5.77 -8.09
C PRO A 29 5.30 -5.66 -7.02
N HIS A 30 6.58 -5.72 -7.43
CA HIS A 30 7.70 -5.68 -6.50
C HIS A 30 7.65 -4.46 -5.58
N ARG A 31 7.80 -4.67 -4.27
CA ARG A 31 7.72 -3.66 -3.20
C ARG A 31 6.33 -3.02 -3.01
N ASP A 32 5.29 -3.49 -3.68
CA ASP A 32 3.93 -2.98 -3.50
C ASP A 32 3.34 -3.46 -2.16
N ARG A 33 2.72 -2.55 -1.40
CA ARG A 33 2.05 -2.81 -0.10
C ARG A 33 2.85 -3.70 0.85
N ARG A 34 4.20 -3.53 0.87
CA ARG A 34 5.07 -4.26 1.81
C ARG A 34 5.09 -3.59 3.19
N TRP A 35 4.61 -2.36 3.29
CA TRP A 35 4.49 -1.60 4.52
C TRP A 35 3.04 -1.26 4.82
N MET A 36 2.70 -1.23 6.12
CA MET A 36 1.35 -0.93 6.57
C MET A 36 1.39 -0.19 7.91
N VAL A 37 0.51 0.78 8.08
CA VAL A 37 0.31 1.45 9.37
C VAL A 37 -0.79 0.72 10.13
N VAL A 38 -0.54 0.44 11.41
CA VAL A 38 -1.47 -0.22 12.33
C VAL A 38 -1.73 0.65 13.55
N ASP A 39 -2.91 0.52 14.16
CA ASP A 39 -3.24 1.13 15.42
C ASP A 39 -2.64 0.38 16.63
N ASN A 40 -2.96 0.82 17.84
CA ASN A 40 -2.51 0.20 19.09
C ASN A 40 -3.11 -1.20 19.36
N LYS A 41 -4.04 -1.66 18.51
CA LYS A 41 -4.62 -3.01 18.52
C LYS A 41 -4.14 -3.87 17.36
N ASP A 42 -3.05 -3.44 16.70
CA ASP A 42 -2.48 -4.08 15.51
C ASP A 42 -3.46 -4.22 14.33
N MET A 43 -4.54 -3.40 14.29
CA MET A 43 -5.47 -3.29 13.19
C MET A 43 -4.96 -2.29 12.17
N PHE A 44 -5.02 -2.65 10.88
CA PHE A 44 -4.60 -1.77 9.80
C PHE A 44 -5.39 -0.44 9.73
N LEU A 45 -4.67 0.64 9.51
CA LEU A 45 -5.24 1.97 9.27
C LEU A 45 -5.44 2.20 7.76
N THR A 46 -6.46 2.97 7.42
CA THR A 46 -6.80 3.27 6.03
C THR A 46 -7.05 4.74 5.78
N GLN A 47 -6.75 5.21 4.57
CA GLN A 47 -7.09 6.56 4.12
C GLN A 47 -8.61 6.85 4.14
N ARG A 48 -9.48 5.82 4.20
CA ARG A 48 -10.92 5.99 4.35
C ARG A 48 -11.29 6.59 5.71
N LYS A 49 -10.53 6.24 6.76
CA LYS A 49 -10.70 6.77 8.12
C LYS A 49 -9.77 7.95 8.39
N LEU A 50 -8.53 7.88 7.92
CA LEU A 50 -7.48 8.87 8.11
C LEU A 50 -7.05 9.44 6.75
N GLY A 51 -7.80 10.40 6.23
CA GLY A 51 -7.55 10.99 4.89
C GLY A 51 -6.13 11.52 4.71
N ARG A 52 -5.48 11.97 5.78
CA ARG A 52 -4.08 12.46 5.73
C ARG A 52 -3.07 11.39 5.30
N MET A 53 -3.38 10.09 5.40
CA MET A 53 -2.48 9.03 4.93
C MET A 53 -2.12 9.18 3.45
N CYS A 54 -3.02 9.67 2.60
CA CYS A 54 -2.74 9.86 1.18
C CYS A 54 -1.73 10.99 0.89
N LEU A 55 -1.43 11.85 1.87
CA LEU A 55 -0.42 12.90 1.77
C LEU A 55 1.00 12.40 2.11
N ILE A 56 1.12 11.22 2.71
CA ILE A 56 2.43 10.60 2.94
C ILE A 56 2.94 10.07 1.60
N GLN A 57 4.06 10.61 1.14
CA GLN A 57 4.70 10.24 -0.11
C GLN A 57 5.91 9.34 0.17
N PRO A 58 5.83 8.03 -0.11
CA PRO A 58 6.96 7.14 0.02
C PRO A 58 7.89 7.26 -1.19
N GLU A 59 9.20 7.21 -0.95
CA GLU A 59 10.23 7.02 -1.96
C GLU A 59 10.97 5.72 -1.69
N LEU A 60 11.19 4.91 -2.74
CA LEU A 60 11.88 3.64 -2.60
C LEU A 60 13.40 3.85 -2.49
N MET A 61 13.96 3.39 -1.38
CA MET A 61 15.39 3.31 -1.16
C MET A 61 15.86 1.86 -1.28
N GLU A 62 17.13 1.63 -1.58
CA GLU A 62 17.68 0.28 -1.66
C GLU A 62 17.45 -0.51 -0.36
N SER A 63 17.73 0.13 0.77
CA SER A 63 17.62 -0.47 2.10
C SER A 63 16.26 -0.32 2.77
N GLY A 64 15.29 0.40 2.16
CA GLY A 64 14.00 0.66 2.85
C GLY A 64 13.06 1.62 2.12
N VAL A 65 12.52 2.58 2.86
CA VAL A 65 11.61 3.61 2.35
C VAL A 65 11.92 4.96 3.02
N LEU A 66 11.95 6.02 2.24
CA LEU A 66 11.99 7.40 2.72
C LEU A 66 10.55 7.94 2.67
N LEU A 67 10.08 8.50 3.78
CA LEU A 67 8.74 9.09 3.88
C LEU A 67 8.83 10.61 3.92
N HIS A 68 8.00 11.25 3.10
CA HIS A 68 7.77 12.68 3.08
C HIS A 68 6.32 12.98 3.43
N ALA A 69 6.06 14.05 4.19
CA ALA A 69 4.70 14.53 4.44
C ALA A 69 4.71 16.04 4.72
N PRO A 70 3.63 16.77 4.39
CA PRO A 70 3.56 18.22 4.62
C PRO A 70 3.80 18.60 6.08
N GLY A 71 4.78 19.47 6.32
CA GLY A 71 5.11 19.97 7.66
C GLY A 71 5.93 19.02 8.54
N MET A 72 6.34 17.87 8.01
CA MET A 72 7.18 16.91 8.72
C MET A 72 8.60 16.88 8.14
N PRO A 73 9.62 16.59 8.95
CA PRO A 73 10.93 16.24 8.42
C PRO A 73 10.87 14.90 7.66
N ASP A 74 11.71 14.75 6.65
CA ASP A 74 11.86 13.49 5.94
C ASP A 74 12.34 12.40 6.89
N LEU A 75 11.77 11.20 6.75
CA LEU A 75 12.14 10.06 7.59
C LEU A 75 12.59 8.86 6.77
N MET A 76 13.87 8.51 6.88
CA MET A 76 14.42 7.27 6.33
C MET A 76 14.12 6.09 7.26
N ILE A 77 13.49 5.06 6.72
CA ILE A 77 13.15 3.84 7.45
C ILE A 77 13.82 2.66 6.76
N THR A 78 14.76 2.05 7.46
CA THR A 78 15.41 0.82 7.00
C THR A 78 14.44 -0.37 7.07
N ARG A 79 14.43 -1.19 6.04
CA ARG A 79 13.64 -2.42 6.00
C ARG A 79 14.11 -3.38 7.11
N PRO A 80 13.25 -3.73 8.07
CA PRO A 80 13.63 -4.64 9.13
C PRO A 80 13.82 -6.06 8.57
N THR A 81 14.94 -6.68 8.90
CA THR A 81 15.25 -8.09 8.57
C THR A 81 15.06 -9.00 9.78
N SER A 82 15.01 -8.41 10.97
CA SER A 82 14.77 -9.05 12.26
C SER A 82 14.19 -8.01 13.23
N GLY A 83 13.78 -8.43 14.41
CA GLY A 83 13.28 -7.53 15.46
C GLY A 83 11.93 -7.96 16.01
N VAL A 84 11.18 -7.00 16.54
CA VAL A 84 9.88 -7.25 17.16
C VAL A 84 8.87 -7.71 16.11
N SER A 85 8.36 -8.93 16.27
CA SER A 85 7.27 -9.46 15.45
C SER A 85 5.93 -9.09 16.06
N ARG A 86 4.99 -8.66 15.21
CA ARG A 86 3.62 -8.35 15.59
C ARG A 86 2.64 -9.19 14.80
N THR A 87 1.59 -9.67 15.45
CA THR A 87 0.44 -10.27 14.75
C THR A 87 -0.52 -9.16 14.36
N VAL A 88 -0.51 -8.78 13.09
CA VAL A 88 -1.33 -7.69 12.58
C VAL A 88 -2.56 -8.20 11.84
N ARG A 89 -3.61 -7.39 11.79
CA ARG A 89 -4.87 -7.74 11.12
C ARG A 89 -5.08 -6.88 9.88
N VAL A 90 -5.34 -7.56 8.74
CA VAL A 90 -5.74 -6.95 7.46
C VAL A 90 -7.09 -7.55 7.07
N TRP A 91 -8.17 -6.78 7.19
CA TRP A 91 -9.55 -7.26 7.03
C TRP A 91 -9.85 -8.43 7.97
N GLN A 92 -10.07 -9.62 7.44
CA GLN A 92 -10.32 -10.85 8.21
C GLN A 92 -9.03 -11.63 8.49
N ASP A 93 -7.93 -11.30 7.83
CA ASP A 93 -6.69 -12.05 7.90
C ASP A 93 -5.82 -11.56 9.05
N HIS A 94 -5.14 -12.50 9.70
CA HIS A 94 -4.07 -12.24 10.64
C HIS A 94 -2.75 -12.70 10.02
N CYS A 95 -1.73 -11.87 10.07
CA CYS A 95 -0.41 -12.23 9.57
C CYS A 95 0.70 -11.64 10.46
N GLN A 96 1.87 -12.27 10.40
CA GLN A 96 3.05 -11.77 11.10
C GLN A 96 3.71 -10.65 10.29
N ALA A 97 4.15 -9.62 10.99
CA ALA A 97 4.86 -8.49 10.42
C ALA A 97 5.99 -8.06 11.36
N LEU A 98 7.02 -7.40 10.83
CA LEU A 98 8.09 -6.83 11.63
C LEU A 98 7.81 -5.35 11.91
N ASP A 99 7.96 -4.95 13.17
CA ASP A 99 7.85 -3.55 13.58
C ASP A 99 9.01 -2.72 13.00
N ALA A 100 8.71 -1.55 12.47
CA ALA A 100 9.69 -0.64 11.88
C ALA A 100 10.42 0.24 12.92
N GLY A 101 10.08 0.12 14.20
CA GLY A 101 10.72 0.83 15.29
C GLY A 101 10.03 2.13 15.72
N ASP A 102 10.50 2.66 16.84
CA ASP A 102 9.84 3.78 17.53
C ASP A 102 9.95 5.11 16.77
N ALA A 103 11.03 5.33 16.01
CA ALA A 103 11.16 6.55 15.20
C ALA A 103 10.05 6.65 14.13
N ALA A 104 9.75 5.53 13.46
CA ALA A 104 8.65 5.47 12.50
C ALA A 104 7.29 5.64 13.17
N ALA A 105 7.09 5.03 14.36
CA ALA A 105 5.88 5.17 15.12
C ALA A 105 5.66 6.62 15.58
N ALA A 106 6.65 7.28 16.13
CA ALA A 106 6.57 8.66 16.58
C ALA A 106 6.22 9.62 15.43
N TRP A 107 6.94 9.52 14.30
CA TRP A 107 6.71 10.35 13.13
C TRP A 107 5.30 10.20 12.55
N LEU A 108 4.84 8.95 12.42
CA LEU A 108 3.50 8.67 11.88
C LEU A 108 2.41 9.09 12.85
N SER A 109 2.59 8.86 14.16
CA SER A 109 1.61 9.25 15.18
C SER A 109 1.47 10.77 15.26
N GLU A 110 2.56 11.52 15.13
CA GLU A 110 2.55 12.99 15.05
C GLU A 110 1.79 13.45 13.79
N PHE A 111 2.18 12.95 12.61
CA PHE A 111 1.55 13.36 11.36
C PHE A 111 0.07 12.99 11.30
N LEU A 112 -0.30 11.79 11.70
CA LEU A 112 -1.68 11.28 11.63
C LEU A 112 -2.53 11.67 12.82
N THR A 113 -1.94 12.28 13.87
CA THR A 113 -2.62 12.62 15.15
C THR A 113 -3.33 11.42 15.76
N THR A 114 -2.71 10.25 15.66
CA THR A 114 -3.26 8.96 16.10
C THR A 114 -2.12 8.05 16.50
N ASP A 115 -2.21 7.45 17.68
CA ASP A 115 -1.22 6.47 18.11
C ASP A 115 -1.18 5.27 17.15
N CYS A 116 -0.04 5.07 16.50
CA CYS A 116 0.11 4.08 15.45
C CYS A 116 1.56 3.63 15.26
N ARG A 117 1.74 2.53 14.55
CA ARG A 117 3.05 1.97 14.23
C ARG A 117 3.13 1.58 12.75
N LEU A 118 4.33 1.62 12.20
CA LEU A 118 4.61 1.06 10.87
C LEU A 118 5.10 -0.37 11.00
N VAL A 119 4.59 -1.24 10.14
CA VAL A 119 5.00 -2.64 10.07
C VAL A 119 5.40 -3.03 8.66
N TYR A 120 6.31 -3.99 8.55
CA TYR A 120 6.84 -4.52 7.30
C TYR A 120 6.45 -6.00 7.13
N PHE A 121 6.06 -6.38 5.92
CA PHE A 121 5.77 -7.76 5.54
C PHE A 121 7.05 -8.45 5.04
N PRO A 122 7.67 -9.35 5.82
CA PRO A 122 8.93 -10.00 5.44
C PRO A 122 8.77 -11.00 4.29
N GLU A 123 9.88 -11.29 3.60
CA GLU A 123 9.88 -12.23 2.47
C GLU A 123 9.42 -13.65 2.84
N GLN A 124 9.76 -14.14 4.05
CA GLN A 124 9.41 -15.48 4.50
C GLN A 124 7.94 -15.63 4.89
N MET A 125 7.21 -14.54 5.08
CA MET A 125 5.80 -14.59 5.45
C MET A 125 4.90 -14.95 4.28
N ARG A 126 3.74 -15.50 4.61
CA ARG A 126 2.71 -15.88 3.65
C ARG A 126 1.37 -15.36 4.12
N ARG A 127 0.65 -14.72 3.23
CA ARG A 127 -0.76 -14.41 3.35
C ARG A 127 -1.40 -14.91 2.06
N ALA A 128 -2.25 -15.92 2.16
CA ALA A 128 -2.92 -16.51 1.00
C ALA A 128 -3.86 -15.50 0.35
N VAL A 129 -3.95 -15.56 -0.97
CA VAL A 129 -5.05 -14.95 -1.72
C VAL A 129 -6.30 -15.80 -1.53
N ASP A 130 -7.48 -15.21 -1.67
CA ASP A 130 -8.76 -15.91 -1.54
C ASP A 130 -8.79 -17.15 -2.44
N PRO A 131 -8.94 -18.36 -1.86
CA PRO A 131 -8.85 -19.61 -2.62
C PRO A 131 -9.96 -19.80 -3.65
N ASP A 132 -11.09 -19.10 -3.52
CA ASP A 132 -12.18 -19.15 -4.49
C ASP A 132 -11.80 -18.50 -5.83
N TYR A 133 -10.75 -17.66 -5.83
CA TYR A 133 -10.32 -16.88 -7.01
C TYR A 133 -8.83 -17.03 -7.34
N ALA A 134 -8.09 -17.85 -6.59
CA ALA A 134 -6.65 -18.00 -6.72
C ALA A 134 -6.22 -19.46 -6.74
N ARG A 135 -5.02 -19.72 -7.24
CA ARG A 135 -4.43 -21.05 -7.20
C ARG A 135 -3.82 -21.34 -5.83
N PRO A 136 -3.77 -22.62 -5.41
CA PRO A 136 -3.03 -23.00 -4.20
C PRO A 136 -1.58 -22.50 -4.25
N GLY A 137 -1.18 -21.73 -3.24
CA GLY A 137 0.15 -21.13 -3.14
C GLY A 137 0.27 -19.69 -3.60
N ASP A 138 -0.75 -19.12 -4.23
CA ASP A 138 -0.80 -17.68 -4.54
C ASP A 138 -0.87 -16.88 -3.24
N VAL A 139 -0.02 -15.86 -3.15
CA VAL A 139 0.14 -15.04 -1.95
C VAL A 139 0.14 -13.56 -2.28
N THR A 140 -0.19 -12.76 -1.29
CA THR A 140 -0.10 -11.29 -1.35
C THR A 140 0.52 -10.75 -0.07
N ALA A 141 0.97 -9.50 -0.08
CA ALA A 141 1.44 -8.82 1.13
C ALA A 141 0.27 -8.10 1.83
N PHE A 142 0.36 -6.77 2.05
CA PHE A 142 -0.73 -6.00 2.68
C PHE A 142 -1.76 -5.45 1.68
N SER A 143 -1.85 -6.01 0.46
CA SER A 143 -2.93 -5.70 -0.47
C SER A 143 -4.29 -6.03 0.12
N ASP A 144 -5.39 -5.50 -0.42
CA ASP A 144 -6.71 -5.79 0.16
C ASP A 144 -7.06 -7.28 0.03
N GLY A 145 -7.14 -7.82 -1.15
CA GLY A 145 -7.40 -9.26 -1.37
C GLY A 145 -6.50 -9.87 -2.43
N PHE A 146 -6.13 -9.09 -3.44
CA PHE A 146 -5.37 -9.55 -4.60
C PHE A 146 -4.12 -8.71 -4.82
N PRO A 147 -3.06 -9.28 -5.45
CA PRO A 147 -1.80 -8.58 -5.66
C PRO A 147 -1.89 -7.42 -6.63
N PHE A 148 -2.84 -7.43 -7.56
CA PHE A 148 -3.02 -6.38 -8.57
C PHE A 148 -4.42 -5.78 -8.53
N LEU A 149 -4.51 -4.49 -8.78
CA LEU A 149 -5.73 -3.82 -9.18
C LEU A 149 -5.54 -3.23 -10.58
N LEU A 150 -6.37 -3.68 -11.52
CA LEU A 150 -6.45 -3.16 -12.88
C LEU A 150 -7.73 -2.38 -13.04
N ILE A 151 -7.64 -1.17 -13.60
CA ILE A 151 -8.80 -0.30 -13.91
C ILE A 151 -8.64 0.22 -15.33
N SER A 152 -9.76 0.33 -16.07
CA SER A 152 -9.75 1.02 -17.34
C SER A 152 -9.98 2.52 -17.16
N GLN A 153 -9.35 3.34 -18.00
CA GLN A 153 -9.63 4.77 -18.05
C GLN A 153 -11.11 5.02 -18.39
N ALA A 154 -11.69 4.24 -19.29
CA ALA A 154 -13.11 4.35 -19.66
C ALA A 154 -14.05 4.15 -18.46
N SER A 155 -13.72 3.25 -17.51
CA SER A 155 -14.51 3.09 -16.28
C SER A 155 -14.47 4.32 -15.39
N LEU A 156 -13.32 4.97 -15.27
CA LEU A 156 -13.21 6.23 -14.54
C LEU A 156 -13.97 7.36 -15.24
N ASP A 157 -13.87 7.44 -16.54
CA ASP A 157 -14.54 8.47 -17.33
C ASP A 157 -16.07 8.32 -17.23
N ASP A 158 -16.58 7.08 -17.26
CA ASP A 158 -18.01 6.80 -17.04
C ASP A 158 -18.47 7.22 -15.64
N LEU A 159 -17.69 6.88 -14.63
CA LEU A 159 -17.99 7.31 -13.25
C LEU A 159 -17.99 8.84 -13.15
N ASN A 160 -16.97 9.51 -13.70
CA ASN A 160 -16.83 10.96 -13.60
C ASN A 160 -17.92 11.72 -14.33
N ARG A 161 -18.51 11.16 -15.41
CA ARG A 161 -19.71 11.76 -16.05
C ARG A 161 -20.93 11.81 -15.14
N ARG A 162 -20.99 10.96 -14.11
CA ARG A 162 -22.09 10.88 -13.13
C ARG A 162 -21.83 11.67 -11.85
N LEU A 163 -20.61 12.17 -11.65
CA LEU A 163 -20.21 12.91 -10.47
C LEU A 163 -20.27 14.43 -10.71
N VAL A 164 -20.73 15.17 -9.72
CA VAL A 164 -20.69 16.65 -9.74
C VAL A 164 -19.24 17.13 -9.75
N THR A 165 -18.37 16.47 -9.00
CA THR A 165 -16.92 16.78 -8.95
C THR A 165 -16.15 15.53 -9.39
N PRO A 166 -15.43 15.58 -10.51
CA PRO A 166 -14.61 14.46 -10.97
C PRO A 166 -13.53 14.08 -9.96
N ILE A 167 -13.23 12.81 -9.89
CA ILE A 167 -12.18 12.25 -9.02
C ILE A 167 -11.05 11.66 -9.85
N PRO A 168 -9.79 11.73 -9.37
CA PRO A 168 -8.64 11.20 -10.09
C PRO A 168 -8.53 9.66 -9.95
N MET A 169 -7.86 9.03 -10.93
CA MET A 169 -7.57 7.59 -10.94
C MET A 169 -6.86 7.12 -9.64
N ALA A 170 -5.96 7.95 -9.12
CA ALA A 170 -5.23 7.67 -7.87
C ALA A 170 -6.14 7.41 -6.65
N ARG A 171 -7.41 7.84 -6.68
CA ARG A 171 -8.39 7.55 -5.63
C ARG A 171 -8.65 6.05 -5.46
N PHE A 172 -8.59 5.29 -6.55
CA PHE A 172 -8.80 3.84 -6.58
C PHE A 172 -7.53 3.05 -6.33
N ARG A 173 -6.36 3.67 -6.49
CA ARG A 173 -5.05 3.07 -6.23
C ARG A 173 -4.75 1.84 -7.12
N PRO A 174 -5.00 1.90 -8.44
CA PRO A 174 -4.68 0.80 -9.33
C PRO A 174 -3.17 0.64 -9.49
N ASN A 175 -2.74 -0.60 -9.72
CA ASN A 175 -1.37 -0.89 -10.17
C ASN A 175 -1.25 -0.72 -11.69
N LEU A 176 -2.32 -1.03 -12.41
CA LEU A 176 -2.38 -1.06 -13.86
C LEU A 176 -3.59 -0.24 -14.33
N VAL A 177 -3.35 0.75 -15.20
CA VAL A 177 -4.42 1.46 -15.89
C VAL A 177 -4.34 1.12 -17.38
N VAL A 178 -5.47 0.73 -17.97
CA VAL A 178 -5.59 0.44 -19.40
C VAL A 178 -6.43 1.48 -20.10
N THR A 179 -6.07 1.80 -21.34
CA THR A 179 -6.76 2.74 -22.21
C THR A 179 -7.03 2.10 -23.57
N GLY A 180 -8.08 2.56 -24.26
CA GLY A 180 -8.48 2.03 -25.56
C GLY A 180 -9.22 0.69 -25.44
N CYS A 181 -9.94 0.48 -24.35
CA CYS A 181 -10.99 -0.51 -24.18
C CYS A 181 -12.27 0.24 -23.83
N GLU A 182 -13.34 -0.04 -24.56
CA GLU A 182 -14.70 0.47 -24.32
C GLU A 182 -15.51 -0.53 -23.49
#